data_b1dc3cb3b061745363f78474008856d4
#
_entry.id   b1dc3cb3b061745363f78474008856d4
#
_cell.length_a   1.000
_cell.length_b   1.000
_cell.length_c   1.000
_cell.angle_alpha   90.00
_cell.angle_beta   90.00
_cell.angle_gamma   90.00
#
_symmetry.space_group_name_H-M   'P 1'
#
loop_
_entity.id
_entity.type
_entity.pdbx_description
1 polymer ?
#
loop_
_entity_poly.entity_id
_entity_poly.type
_entity_poly.pdbx_seq_one_letter_code
_entity_poly.pdbx_strand_id
1 'polypeptide(L)'
;MAIIGSDDLVLLQAATDAPPLSAYAQVLSLFPDGTLSQGTATMISPYDLLTSAHDLYDKDHGGWAEKVQIVPGRMGDVFPFGFHEATQLATPNLWREASASDNELSMLDYGLITVSSAIGYATGWIDTGYFNDLTETTGKSLLSIGYPTDNGGELLYSGSGTVDRIEGEVFYFEDDLDVILGQGGSPLIVDNQNSDLIVGLLSDQLIGADENGVLAFSKTSTDGITAMLVNADHPEKINEINPAKFVTDINLATQIVRFAEFVYDIQPG
;
A
#
# COMPACT_ATOMS: atom_id res chain seq x y z
N MET A 1 7.50 -9.28 -12.14
CA MET A 1 6.57 -8.71 -13.12
C MET A 1 5.74 -9.86 -13.66
N ALA A 2 4.48 -9.85 -13.44
CA ALA A 2 3.54 -10.75 -14.11
C ALA A 2 2.36 -9.93 -14.63
N ILE A 3 2.40 -9.66 -15.93
CA ILE A 3 1.24 -9.25 -16.71
C ILE A 3 0.57 -10.55 -17.12
N ILE A 4 -0.67 -10.73 -16.69
CA ILE A 4 -1.45 -11.92 -17.00
C ILE A 4 -2.38 -11.58 -18.16
N GLY A 5 -2.06 -12.10 -19.34
CA GLY A 5 -2.81 -11.79 -20.56
C GLY A 5 -2.43 -10.46 -21.20
N SER A 6 -3.28 -9.44 -21.13
CA SER A 6 -3.03 -8.06 -21.58
C SER A 6 -2.76 -7.16 -20.38
N ASP A 7 -1.91 -6.15 -20.56
CA ASP A 7 -1.73 -5.11 -19.53
C ASP A 7 -3.02 -4.29 -19.41
N ASP A 8 -3.71 -4.45 -18.28
CA ASP A 8 -4.98 -3.80 -17.98
C ASP A 8 -4.84 -2.65 -16.95
N LEU A 9 -3.60 -2.24 -16.67
CA LEU A 9 -3.35 -1.09 -15.80
C LEU A 9 -3.89 0.20 -16.43
N VAL A 10 -4.64 0.97 -15.65
CA VAL A 10 -5.25 2.23 -16.07
C VAL A 10 -4.51 3.41 -15.49
N LEU A 11 -3.96 4.27 -16.35
CA LEU A 11 -3.33 5.51 -15.93
C LEU A 11 -4.35 6.45 -15.28
N LEU A 12 -4.07 6.84 -14.03
CA LEU A 12 -4.88 7.80 -13.29
C LEU A 12 -4.43 9.24 -13.65
N GLN A 13 -5.05 9.83 -14.67
CA GLN A 13 -4.77 11.20 -15.11
C GLN A 13 -5.47 12.29 -14.29
N ALA A 14 -6.40 11.88 -13.40
CA ALA A 14 -7.17 12.82 -12.60
C ALA A 14 -6.38 13.25 -11.37
N ALA A 15 -6.66 14.45 -10.91
CA ALA A 15 -6.23 15.13 -9.68
C ALA A 15 -5.49 14.29 -8.62
N THR A 16 -4.22 13.93 -8.91
CA THR A 16 -3.34 13.32 -7.89
C THR A 16 -2.95 14.33 -6.79
N ASP A 17 -3.35 15.58 -6.95
CA ASP A 17 -3.19 16.69 -6.01
C ASP A 17 -4.38 16.82 -5.02
N ALA A 18 -5.32 15.89 -5.04
CA ALA A 18 -6.49 15.88 -4.17
C ALA A 18 -6.77 14.47 -3.60
N PRO A 19 -7.29 14.37 -2.35
CA PRO A 19 -7.76 13.11 -1.80
C PRO A 19 -8.81 12.45 -2.69
N PRO A 20 -8.80 11.10 -2.73
CA PRO A 20 -7.89 10.21 -2.06
C PRO A 20 -6.62 9.88 -2.85
N LEU A 21 -6.52 10.30 -4.14
CA LEU A 21 -5.35 9.95 -4.98
C LEU A 21 -4.05 10.57 -4.46
N SER A 22 -4.12 11.69 -3.76
CA SER A 22 -2.98 12.30 -3.08
C SER A 22 -2.45 11.50 -1.88
N ALA A 23 -3.21 10.53 -1.35
CA ALA A 23 -2.77 9.67 -0.28
C ALA A 23 -1.74 8.61 -0.73
N TYR A 24 -1.64 8.35 -2.05
CA TYR A 24 -0.63 7.45 -2.59
C TYR A 24 0.66 8.19 -2.86
N ALA A 25 1.78 7.58 -2.49
CA ALA A 25 3.10 8.16 -2.64
C ALA A 25 4.04 7.18 -3.35
N GLN A 26 4.87 7.71 -4.26
CA GLN A 26 6.05 6.98 -4.70
C GLN A 26 7.05 6.90 -3.54
N VAL A 27 7.66 5.76 -3.34
CA VAL A 27 8.76 5.51 -2.39
C VAL A 27 10.06 5.38 -3.16
N LEU A 28 11.11 6.04 -2.70
CA LEU A 28 12.47 5.94 -3.22
C LEU A 28 13.39 5.62 -2.04
N SER A 29 14.00 4.44 -2.07
CA SER A 29 14.88 3.95 -1.00
C SER A 29 16.30 3.79 -1.50
N LEU A 30 17.27 4.31 -0.74
CA LEU A 30 18.70 4.12 -0.96
C LEU A 30 19.25 3.17 0.11
N PHE A 31 19.80 2.04 -0.31
CA PHE A 31 20.40 1.04 0.56
C PHE A 31 21.91 1.25 0.76
N PRO A 32 22.53 0.63 1.82
CA PRO A 32 23.94 0.84 2.16
C PRO A 32 24.94 0.47 1.07
N ASP A 33 24.61 -0.47 0.20
CA ASP A 33 25.47 -0.85 -0.94
C ASP A 33 25.34 0.09 -2.16
N GLY A 34 24.50 1.13 -2.05
CA GLY A 34 24.22 2.10 -3.11
C GLY A 34 23.05 1.70 -4.02
N THR A 35 22.40 0.57 -3.76
CA THR A 35 21.20 0.15 -4.51
C THR A 35 20.06 1.13 -4.27
N LEU A 36 19.40 1.51 -5.37
CA LEU A 36 18.15 2.30 -5.33
C LEU A 36 16.97 1.37 -5.59
N SER A 37 15.99 1.41 -4.71
CA SER A 37 14.69 0.76 -4.89
C SER A 37 13.59 1.80 -5.07
N GLN A 38 12.54 1.40 -5.79
CA GLN A 38 11.32 2.16 -5.94
C GLN A 38 10.12 1.29 -5.61
N GLY A 39 9.22 1.83 -4.81
CA GLY A 39 7.97 1.21 -4.40
C GLY A 39 6.83 2.22 -4.35
N THR A 40 5.74 1.75 -3.76
CA THR A 40 4.53 2.53 -3.49
C THR A 40 4.23 2.53 -2.00
N ALA A 41 3.77 3.65 -1.47
CA ALA A 41 3.23 3.73 -0.11
C ALA A 41 1.89 4.44 -0.10
N THR A 42 1.10 4.20 0.95
CA THR A 42 -0.20 4.87 1.14
C THR A 42 -0.24 5.51 2.52
N MET A 43 -0.63 6.78 2.58
CA MET A 43 -0.91 7.46 3.86
C MET A 43 -2.00 6.70 4.61
N ILE A 44 -1.74 6.35 5.88
CA ILE A 44 -2.69 5.69 6.79
C ILE A 44 -2.94 6.50 8.06
N SER A 45 -2.24 7.62 8.21
CA SER A 45 -2.41 8.58 9.30
C SER A 45 -1.90 9.95 8.85
N PRO A 46 -2.04 11.01 9.64
CA PRO A 46 -1.42 12.31 9.31
C PRO A 46 0.10 12.25 9.07
N TYR A 47 0.81 11.28 9.63
CA TYR A 47 2.28 11.22 9.57
C TYR A 47 2.86 9.91 9.05
N ASP A 48 2.03 8.85 8.92
CA ASP A 48 2.53 7.51 8.59
C ASP A 48 1.99 7.01 7.27
N LEU A 49 2.89 6.31 6.57
CA LEU A 49 2.58 5.62 5.33
C LEU A 49 2.86 4.12 5.51
N LEU A 50 1.99 3.32 4.93
CA LEU A 50 2.12 1.88 4.82
C LEU A 50 2.73 1.52 3.47
N THR A 51 3.72 0.63 3.46
CA THR A 51 4.43 0.12 2.28
C THR A 51 4.90 -1.31 2.52
N SER A 52 5.63 -1.90 1.58
CA SER A 52 6.29 -3.19 1.76
C SER A 52 7.49 -3.09 2.71
N ALA A 53 7.77 -4.16 3.47
CA ALA A 53 8.94 -4.21 4.31
C ALA A 53 10.24 -4.23 3.50
N HIS A 54 10.26 -4.89 2.33
CA HIS A 54 11.44 -4.97 1.47
C HIS A 54 11.87 -3.61 0.90
N ASP A 55 10.96 -2.63 0.78
CA ASP A 55 11.32 -1.25 0.42
C ASP A 55 12.09 -0.51 1.52
N LEU A 56 12.02 -1.01 2.77
CA LEU A 56 12.61 -0.36 3.93
C LEU A 56 13.82 -1.11 4.49
N TYR A 57 13.83 -2.44 4.36
CA TYR A 57 14.85 -3.31 4.89
C TYR A 57 15.10 -4.49 3.96
N ASP A 58 16.32 -4.58 3.42
CA ASP A 58 16.77 -5.67 2.58
C ASP A 58 18.16 -6.16 3.04
N LYS A 59 18.25 -7.45 3.43
CA LYS A 59 19.50 -8.06 3.90
C LYS A 59 20.57 -8.12 2.83
N ASP A 60 20.16 -8.36 1.58
CA ASP A 60 21.06 -8.51 0.44
C ASP A 60 21.70 -7.19 0.05
N HIS A 61 21.06 -6.07 0.44
CA HIS A 61 21.52 -4.70 0.19
C HIS A 61 22.06 -3.99 1.44
N GLY A 62 22.34 -4.74 2.52
CA GLY A 62 23.00 -4.21 3.72
C GLY A 62 22.06 -3.88 4.88
N GLY A 63 20.79 -4.25 4.80
CA GLY A 63 19.81 -4.09 5.87
C GLY A 63 18.88 -2.90 5.69
N TRP A 64 18.78 -2.01 6.68
CA TRP A 64 17.93 -0.83 6.59
C TRP A 64 18.36 0.11 5.47
N ALA A 65 17.40 0.65 4.70
CA ALA A 65 17.65 1.76 3.82
C ALA A 65 18.24 2.95 4.61
N GLU A 66 19.31 3.53 4.08
CA GLU A 66 19.96 4.71 4.68
C GLU A 66 19.15 5.98 4.48
N LYS A 67 18.37 6.02 3.39
CA LYS A 67 17.50 7.14 3.07
C LYS A 67 16.24 6.62 2.41
N VAL A 68 15.09 7.06 2.90
CA VAL A 68 13.80 6.82 2.28
C VAL A 68 13.11 8.17 2.04
N GLN A 69 12.72 8.39 0.80
CA GLN A 69 12.01 9.58 0.38
C GLN A 69 10.64 9.19 -0.18
N ILE A 70 9.61 9.94 0.19
CA ILE A 70 8.25 9.77 -0.34
C ILE A 70 7.83 10.99 -1.14
N VAL A 71 7.06 10.75 -2.19
CA VAL A 71 6.56 11.78 -3.11
C VAL A 71 5.05 11.59 -3.30
N PRO A 72 4.22 12.17 -2.39
CA PRO A 72 2.79 11.99 -2.44
C PRO A 72 2.17 12.67 -3.67
N GLY A 73 1.23 11.97 -4.30
CA GLY A 73 0.49 12.49 -5.45
C GLY A 73 1.35 12.81 -6.66
N ARG A 74 2.54 12.21 -6.79
CA ARG A 74 3.44 12.47 -7.93
C ARG A 74 2.74 12.21 -9.26
N MET A 75 2.93 13.11 -10.23
CA MET A 75 2.47 12.94 -11.61
C MET A 75 3.54 13.46 -12.58
N GLY A 76 4.43 12.56 -13.01
CA GLY A 76 5.61 12.90 -13.81
C GLY A 76 6.52 13.89 -13.07
N ASP A 77 6.74 15.05 -13.66
CA ASP A 77 7.54 16.13 -13.09
C ASP A 77 6.73 17.06 -12.15
N VAL A 78 5.47 16.72 -11.84
CA VAL A 78 4.64 17.48 -10.91
C VAL A 78 4.69 16.83 -9.53
N PHE A 79 5.00 17.63 -8.51
CA PHE A 79 5.18 17.23 -7.10
C PHE A 79 4.27 18.08 -6.20
N PRO A 80 2.96 17.81 -6.19
CA PRO A 80 1.98 18.73 -5.58
C PRO A 80 2.21 18.92 -4.07
N PHE A 81 2.76 17.92 -3.39
CA PHE A 81 3.07 17.98 -1.97
C PHE A 81 4.58 18.00 -1.68
N GLY A 82 5.42 18.05 -2.72
CA GLY A 82 6.87 18.04 -2.60
C GLY A 82 7.43 16.67 -2.20
N PHE A 83 8.64 16.71 -1.63
CA PHE A 83 9.38 15.52 -1.21
C PHE A 83 9.48 15.51 0.33
N HIS A 84 9.27 14.32 0.93
CA HIS A 84 9.39 14.15 2.38
C HIS A 84 10.37 13.01 2.67
N GLU A 85 11.29 13.25 3.59
CA GLU A 85 12.20 12.20 4.07
C GLU A 85 11.57 11.48 5.26
N ALA A 86 11.77 10.15 5.31
CA ALA A 86 11.41 9.35 6.46
C ALA A 86 12.22 9.79 7.69
N THR A 87 11.56 9.91 8.82
CA THR A 87 12.21 10.12 10.12
C THR A 87 12.27 8.83 10.93
N GLN A 88 11.42 7.87 10.63
CA GLN A 88 11.41 6.56 11.25
C GLN A 88 10.92 5.52 10.23
N LEU A 89 11.52 4.33 10.31
CA LEU A 89 11.14 3.14 9.54
C LEU A 89 10.81 2.01 10.52
N ALA A 90 9.78 1.24 10.22
CA ALA A 90 9.43 0.06 11.00
C ALA A 90 9.01 -1.10 10.10
N THR A 91 9.42 -2.31 10.47
CA THR A 91 8.98 -3.58 9.86
C THR A 91 8.79 -4.61 10.95
N PRO A 92 8.06 -5.71 10.72
CA PRO A 92 8.00 -6.82 11.66
C PRO A 92 9.39 -7.36 11.98
N ASN A 93 9.67 -7.67 13.26
CA ASN A 93 10.98 -8.22 13.65
C ASN A 93 11.30 -9.53 12.92
N LEU A 94 10.29 -10.39 12.78
CA LEU A 94 10.44 -11.66 12.08
C LEU A 94 10.85 -11.50 10.61
N TRP A 95 10.40 -10.45 9.92
CA TRP A 95 10.88 -10.12 8.57
C TRP A 95 12.40 -9.95 8.54
N ARG A 96 12.95 -9.25 9.52
CA ARG A 96 14.39 -8.96 9.60
C ARG A 96 15.23 -10.14 10.09
N GLU A 97 14.66 -11.03 10.87
CA GLU A 97 15.36 -12.16 11.50
C GLU A 97 15.38 -13.41 10.63
N ALA A 98 14.38 -13.58 9.75
CA ALA A 98 14.23 -14.79 8.97
C ALA A 98 15.26 -14.89 7.82
N SER A 99 15.52 -16.11 7.37
CA SER A 99 16.34 -16.37 6.19
C SER A 99 15.51 -16.24 4.92
N ALA A 100 16.11 -15.71 3.85
CA ALA A 100 15.44 -15.38 2.55
C ALA A 100 14.74 -16.55 1.83
N SER A 101 14.64 -17.74 2.44
CA SER A 101 14.03 -18.93 1.84
C SER A 101 12.65 -19.30 2.38
N ASP A 102 12.11 -18.55 3.34
CA ASP A 102 10.85 -18.91 3.98
C ASP A 102 9.67 -18.21 3.31
N ASN A 103 8.85 -18.97 2.55
CA ASN A 103 7.60 -18.48 1.96
C ASN A 103 6.62 -17.89 3.00
N GLU A 104 6.76 -18.26 4.27
CA GLU A 104 5.99 -17.67 5.38
C GLU A 104 6.34 -16.20 5.63
N LEU A 105 7.47 -15.72 5.10
CA LEU A 105 7.91 -14.34 5.27
C LEU A 105 7.14 -13.35 4.39
N SER A 106 6.66 -13.78 3.23
CA SER A 106 5.88 -12.90 2.37
C SER A 106 4.65 -12.31 3.09
N MET A 107 4.11 -13.04 4.08
CA MET A 107 3.02 -12.58 4.93
C MET A 107 3.44 -11.48 5.93
N LEU A 108 4.73 -11.21 6.06
CA LEU A 108 5.31 -10.18 6.92
C LEU A 108 5.88 -9.00 6.11
N ASP A 109 5.70 -9.02 4.78
CA ASP A 109 6.23 -7.98 3.88
C ASP A 109 5.38 -6.71 3.93
N TYR A 110 5.27 -6.13 5.13
CA TYR A 110 4.65 -4.83 5.35
C TYR A 110 5.53 -3.97 6.25
N GLY A 111 5.54 -2.67 5.99
CA GLY A 111 6.37 -1.72 6.70
C GLY A 111 5.71 -0.36 6.86
N LEU A 112 6.23 0.44 7.78
CA LEU A 112 5.75 1.76 8.10
C LEU A 112 6.85 2.82 7.89
N ILE A 113 6.50 3.88 7.20
CA ILE A 113 7.30 5.10 7.06
C ILE A 113 6.66 6.19 7.89
N THR A 114 7.41 6.82 8.81
CA THR A 114 6.95 8.02 9.51
C THR A 114 7.68 9.24 8.98
N VAL A 115 6.95 10.34 8.74
CA VAL A 115 7.51 11.64 8.33
C VAL A 115 7.32 12.69 9.42
N SER A 116 8.15 13.73 9.42
CA SER A 116 8.11 14.78 10.45
C SER A 116 6.93 15.75 10.35
N SER A 117 6.37 15.90 9.15
CA SER A 117 5.24 16.81 8.91
C SER A 117 3.91 16.05 8.82
N ALA A 118 2.85 16.65 9.34
CA ALA A 118 1.49 16.08 9.29
C ALA A 118 0.86 16.23 7.89
N ILE A 119 1.56 15.69 6.87
CA ILE A 119 1.19 15.86 5.47
C ILE A 119 -0.15 15.19 5.14
N GLY A 120 -0.55 14.15 5.89
CA GLY A 120 -1.82 13.47 5.72
C GLY A 120 -3.04 14.39 5.85
N TYR A 121 -2.95 15.50 6.58
CA TYR A 121 -4.04 16.48 6.59
C TYR A 121 -4.23 17.19 5.22
N ALA A 122 -3.21 17.22 4.40
CA ALA A 122 -3.30 17.77 3.05
C ALA A 122 -3.58 16.70 1.99
N THR A 123 -2.99 15.51 2.16
CA THR A 123 -3.10 14.42 1.18
C THR A 123 -4.32 13.51 1.41
N GLY A 124 -4.96 13.57 2.60
CA GLY A 124 -5.84 12.52 3.07
C GLY A 124 -5.06 11.25 3.46
N TRP A 125 -5.77 10.28 4.00
CA TRP A 125 -5.27 8.93 4.31
C TRP A 125 -6.38 7.90 4.16
N ILE A 126 -6.01 6.62 4.10
CA ILE A 126 -6.93 5.50 3.97
C ILE A 126 -6.74 4.57 5.17
N ASP A 127 -7.83 4.23 5.84
CA ASP A 127 -7.80 3.34 6.99
C ASP A 127 -7.45 1.89 6.58
N THR A 128 -6.83 1.13 7.49
CA THR A 128 -6.61 -0.30 7.31
C THR A 128 -7.76 -1.13 7.85
N GLY A 129 -7.99 -2.29 7.26
CA GLY A 129 -8.99 -3.25 7.69
C GLY A 129 -8.57 -4.69 7.46
N TYR A 130 -9.39 -5.64 7.89
CA TYR A 130 -9.18 -7.06 7.66
C TYR A 130 -10.51 -7.80 7.58
N PHE A 131 -10.52 -8.96 6.94
CA PHE A 131 -11.65 -9.88 6.97
C PHE A 131 -11.49 -10.88 8.12
N ASN A 132 -12.58 -11.14 8.86
CA ASN A 132 -12.56 -12.20 9.89
C ASN A 132 -12.40 -13.58 9.26
N ASP A 133 -12.95 -13.78 8.09
CA ASP A 133 -12.83 -14.98 7.27
C ASP A 133 -12.45 -14.56 5.86
N LEU A 134 -11.20 -14.80 5.50
CA LEU A 134 -10.68 -14.46 4.16
C LEU A 134 -11.41 -15.22 3.05
N THR A 135 -11.98 -16.39 3.34
CA THR A 135 -12.72 -17.18 2.32
C THR A 135 -13.95 -16.45 1.78
N GLU A 136 -14.47 -15.47 2.51
CA GLU A 136 -15.58 -14.62 2.04
C GLU A 136 -15.18 -13.68 0.90
N THR A 137 -13.89 -13.52 0.62
CA THR A 137 -13.39 -12.66 -0.46
C THR A 137 -13.26 -13.35 -1.81
N THR A 138 -13.33 -14.68 -1.86
CA THR A 138 -13.28 -15.43 -3.12
C THR A 138 -14.40 -14.97 -4.07
N GLY A 139 -14.02 -14.67 -5.32
CA GLY A 139 -14.93 -14.13 -6.34
C GLY A 139 -15.24 -12.64 -6.20
N LYS A 140 -14.57 -11.93 -5.26
CA LYS A 140 -14.71 -10.47 -5.11
C LYS A 140 -13.56 -9.76 -5.79
N SER A 141 -13.87 -8.64 -6.44
CA SER A 141 -12.86 -7.81 -7.08
C SER A 141 -12.29 -6.82 -6.07
N LEU A 142 -10.96 -6.66 -6.11
CA LEU A 142 -10.20 -5.70 -5.31
C LEU A 142 -9.49 -4.72 -6.24
N LEU A 143 -9.25 -3.51 -5.76
CA LEU A 143 -8.55 -2.46 -6.48
C LEU A 143 -7.13 -2.30 -5.90
N SER A 144 -6.14 -2.15 -6.78
CA SER A 144 -4.80 -1.71 -6.39
C SER A 144 -4.43 -0.42 -7.08
N ILE A 145 -3.67 0.45 -6.38
CA ILE A 145 -3.21 1.73 -6.92
C ILE A 145 -1.73 1.90 -6.56
N GLY A 146 -0.88 2.20 -7.57
CA GLY A 146 0.56 2.32 -7.34
C GLY A 146 1.33 2.95 -8.49
N TYR A 147 2.67 2.95 -8.34
CA TYR A 147 3.64 3.57 -9.25
C TYR A 147 4.49 2.52 -9.99
N PRO A 148 3.98 1.89 -11.07
CA PRO A 148 4.73 0.89 -11.83
C PRO A 148 5.93 1.49 -12.56
N THR A 149 7.08 0.77 -12.58
CA THR A 149 8.35 1.28 -13.12
C THR A 149 8.48 1.15 -14.64
N ASP A 150 7.69 0.34 -15.30
CA ASP A 150 7.74 0.13 -16.75
C ASP A 150 7.44 1.42 -17.55
N ASN A 151 6.66 2.33 -16.95
CA ASN A 151 6.35 3.65 -17.46
C ASN A 151 7.16 4.76 -16.75
N GLY A 152 8.35 4.44 -16.20
CA GLY A 152 9.23 5.37 -15.51
C GLY A 152 8.97 5.52 -14.03
N GLY A 153 7.93 4.89 -13.49
CA GLY A 153 7.61 4.92 -12.05
C GLY A 153 7.12 6.25 -11.51
N GLU A 154 6.77 7.18 -12.38
CA GLU A 154 6.46 8.57 -12.02
C GLU A 154 4.96 8.88 -12.11
N LEU A 155 4.18 7.93 -12.61
CA LEU A 155 2.75 8.07 -12.84
C LEU A 155 1.99 7.04 -12.02
N LEU A 156 0.83 7.44 -11.52
CA LEU A 156 -0.06 6.62 -10.73
C LEU A 156 -0.99 5.80 -11.64
N TYR A 157 -1.03 4.49 -11.41
CA TYR A 157 -1.90 3.57 -12.13
C TYR A 157 -2.80 2.81 -11.17
N SER A 158 -3.96 2.40 -11.65
CA SER A 158 -4.84 1.45 -10.98
C SER A 158 -4.94 0.14 -11.75
N GLY A 159 -5.01 -0.95 -11.02
CA GLY A 159 -5.37 -2.27 -11.51
C GLY A 159 -6.46 -2.86 -10.63
N SER A 160 -7.26 -3.77 -11.16
CA SER A 160 -8.26 -4.49 -10.37
C SER A 160 -8.22 -5.96 -10.74
N GLY A 161 -8.48 -6.81 -9.75
CA GLY A 161 -8.56 -8.24 -9.96
C GLY A 161 -9.58 -8.90 -9.07
N THR A 162 -10.02 -10.08 -9.48
CA THR A 162 -10.95 -10.93 -8.74
C THR A 162 -10.17 -11.97 -7.96
N VAL A 163 -10.42 -12.08 -6.67
CA VAL A 163 -9.77 -13.11 -5.83
C VAL A 163 -10.22 -14.49 -6.27
N ASP A 164 -9.33 -15.25 -6.90
CA ASP A 164 -9.63 -16.62 -7.38
C ASP A 164 -9.43 -17.65 -6.28
N ARG A 165 -8.36 -17.51 -5.50
CA ARG A 165 -7.95 -18.48 -4.50
C ARG A 165 -7.32 -17.79 -3.29
N ILE A 166 -7.39 -18.46 -2.15
CA ILE A 166 -6.77 -18.00 -0.90
C ILE A 166 -5.95 -19.14 -0.32
N GLU A 167 -4.70 -18.85 0.05
CA GLU A 167 -3.86 -19.77 0.80
C GLU A 167 -3.19 -19.03 1.96
N GLY A 168 -3.53 -19.42 3.20
CA GLY A 168 -3.09 -18.69 4.39
C GLY A 168 -3.58 -17.25 4.38
N GLU A 169 -2.66 -16.29 4.43
CA GLU A 169 -2.92 -14.85 4.34
C GLU A 169 -2.51 -14.28 2.97
N VAL A 170 -2.72 -15.05 1.90
CA VAL A 170 -2.41 -14.63 0.52
C VAL A 170 -3.66 -14.75 -0.35
N PHE A 171 -4.01 -13.67 -1.02
CA PHE A 171 -4.96 -13.66 -2.13
C PHE A 171 -4.21 -13.97 -3.42
N TYR A 172 -4.75 -14.85 -4.24
CA TYR A 172 -4.24 -15.17 -5.57
C TYR A 172 -5.21 -14.71 -6.64
N PHE A 173 -4.64 -14.10 -7.66
CA PHE A 173 -5.29 -13.58 -8.84
C PHE A 173 -4.70 -14.31 -10.05
N GLU A 174 -5.50 -15.08 -10.76
CA GLU A 174 -5.03 -15.96 -11.84
C GLU A 174 -5.14 -15.30 -13.22
N ASP A 175 -6.08 -14.36 -13.40
CA ASP A 175 -6.44 -13.88 -14.73
C ASP A 175 -6.45 -12.36 -14.92
N ASP A 176 -6.47 -11.53 -13.86
CA ASP A 176 -6.93 -10.14 -14.02
C ASP A 176 -6.25 -9.07 -13.15
N LEU A 177 -5.34 -9.39 -12.24
CA LEU A 177 -4.56 -8.39 -11.52
C LEU A 177 -3.12 -8.35 -12.02
N ASP A 178 -2.80 -7.36 -12.84
CA ASP A 178 -1.42 -7.13 -13.28
C ASP A 178 -0.57 -6.50 -12.17
N VAL A 179 0.64 -7.03 -11.99
CA VAL A 179 1.62 -6.52 -11.04
C VAL A 179 2.94 -6.24 -11.75
N ILE A 180 3.40 -5.00 -11.65
CA ILE A 180 4.63 -4.52 -12.27
C ILE A 180 5.59 -4.06 -11.16
N LEU A 181 6.90 -4.19 -11.40
CA LEU A 181 7.92 -3.65 -10.49
C LEU A 181 7.64 -2.18 -10.16
N GLY A 182 7.87 -1.78 -8.91
CA GLY A 182 7.53 -0.47 -8.37
C GLY A 182 6.13 -0.39 -7.76
N GLN A 183 5.30 -1.43 -7.96
CA GLN A 183 4.03 -1.54 -7.26
C GLN A 183 4.15 -2.27 -5.91
N GLY A 184 5.34 -2.75 -5.50
CA GLY A 184 5.57 -3.22 -4.14
C GLY A 184 5.06 -2.20 -3.13
N GLY A 185 4.30 -2.63 -2.11
CA GLY A 185 3.63 -1.74 -1.15
C GLY A 185 2.36 -1.05 -1.63
N SER A 186 1.94 -1.27 -2.89
CA SER A 186 0.61 -0.81 -3.34
C SER A 186 -0.48 -1.49 -2.53
N PRO A 187 -1.48 -0.75 -2.05
CA PRO A 187 -2.56 -1.32 -1.25
C PRO A 187 -3.51 -2.12 -2.11
N LEU A 188 -4.09 -3.17 -1.54
CA LEU A 188 -5.37 -3.72 -1.97
C LEU A 188 -6.50 -3.06 -1.22
N ILE A 189 -7.45 -2.54 -1.96
CA ILE A 189 -8.53 -1.70 -1.44
C ILE A 189 -9.88 -2.34 -1.68
N VAL A 190 -10.72 -2.22 -0.67
CA VAL A 190 -12.15 -2.55 -0.74
C VAL A 190 -13.00 -1.31 -0.49
N ASP A 191 -14.12 -1.20 -1.20
CA ASP A 191 -15.18 -0.24 -0.86
C ASP A 191 -16.02 -0.78 0.31
N ASN A 192 -15.99 -0.08 1.41
CA ASN A 192 -16.80 -0.39 2.60
C ASN A 192 -18.01 0.56 2.69
N GLN A 193 -18.79 0.68 1.60
CA GLN A 193 -20.04 1.46 1.50
C GLN A 193 -19.94 2.97 1.81
N ASN A 194 -19.01 3.41 2.66
CA ASN A 194 -18.80 4.80 3.06
C ASN A 194 -17.32 5.19 3.19
N SER A 195 -16.39 4.24 3.11
CA SER A 195 -14.96 4.50 3.19
C SER A 195 -14.18 3.35 2.56
N ASP A 196 -13.12 3.68 1.86
CA ASP A 196 -12.17 2.68 1.37
C ASP A 196 -11.34 2.14 2.54
N LEU A 197 -11.02 0.84 2.49
CA LEU A 197 -10.15 0.21 3.47
C LEU A 197 -9.03 -0.54 2.75
N ILE A 198 -7.81 -0.40 3.25
CA ILE A 198 -6.68 -1.22 2.84
C ILE A 198 -6.80 -2.58 3.53
N VAL A 199 -6.91 -3.64 2.75
CA VAL A 199 -7.05 -5.02 3.25
C VAL A 199 -5.90 -5.93 2.84
N GLY A 200 -4.87 -5.38 2.24
CA GLY A 200 -3.68 -6.11 1.79
C GLY A 200 -2.67 -5.19 1.14
N LEU A 201 -1.52 -5.77 0.78
CA LEU A 201 -0.42 -5.11 0.07
C LEU A 201 0.12 -6.00 -1.03
N LEU A 202 0.45 -5.40 -2.17
CA LEU A 202 1.26 -6.05 -3.19
C LEU A 202 2.68 -6.29 -2.64
N SER A 203 3.17 -7.52 -2.79
CA SER A 203 4.53 -7.92 -2.46
C SER A 203 5.16 -8.58 -3.68
N ASP A 204 6.30 -8.07 -4.12
CA ASP A 204 7.04 -8.61 -5.26
C ASP A 204 7.48 -10.06 -5.05
N GLN A 205 7.44 -10.55 -3.81
CA GLN A 205 7.85 -11.92 -3.45
C GLN A 205 6.79 -12.98 -3.73
N LEU A 206 5.56 -12.57 -3.99
CA LEU A 206 4.41 -13.46 -4.24
C LEU A 206 4.03 -13.54 -5.72
N ILE A 207 4.83 -12.93 -6.61
CA ILE A 207 4.55 -12.92 -8.04
C ILE A 207 4.97 -14.25 -8.67
N GLY A 208 4.01 -14.94 -9.27
CA GLY A 208 4.20 -16.16 -10.04
C GLY A 208 4.31 -15.91 -11.55
N ALA A 209 4.47 -16.99 -12.34
CA ALA A 209 4.49 -16.90 -13.80
C ALA A 209 3.09 -16.79 -14.40
N ASP A 210 2.10 -17.41 -13.76
CA ASP A 210 0.73 -17.53 -14.26
C ASP A 210 -0.30 -17.01 -13.23
N GLU A 211 0.14 -16.49 -12.10
CA GLU A 211 -0.72 -15.92 -11.04
C GLU A 211 0.05 -14.89 -10.21
N ASN A 212 -0.64 -13.91 -9.68
CA ASN A 212 -0.10 -12.94 -8.75
C ASN A 212 -0.66 -13.18 -7.35
N GLY A 213 0.25 -13.32 -6.36
CA GLY A 213 -0.10 -13.39 -4.96
C GLY A 213 0.00 -12.00 -4.31
N VAL A 214 -0.91 -11.72 -3.40
CA VAL A 214 -0.96 -10.47 -2.66
C VAL A 214 -1.17 -10.76 -1.19
N LEU A 215 -0.38 -10.12 -0.33
CA LEU A 215 -0.55 -10.21 1.11
C LEU A 215 -1.95 -9.73 1.52
N ALA A 216 -2.73 -10.63 2.11
CA ALA A 216 -4.04 -10.31 2.69
C ALA A 216 -3.88 -9.96 4.17
N PHE A 217 -4.52 -8.90 4.63
CA PHE A 217 -4.46 -8.53 6.03
C PHE A 217 -5.38 -9.38 6.88
N SER A 218 -4.76 -10.06 7.84
CA SER A 218 -5.43 -10.71 8.96
C SER A 218 -5.54 -9.74 10.15
N LYS A 219 -6.21 -10.21 11.19
CA LYS A 219 -6.18 -9.49 12.48
C LYS A 219 -4.74 -9.35 13.00
N THR A 220 -3.89 -10.35 12.79
CA THR A 220 -2.51 -10.33 13.27
C THR A 220 -1.67 -9.26 12.58
N SER A 221 -1.73 -9.16 11.24
CA SER A 221 -1.03 -8.12 10.49
C SER A 221 -1.56 -6.73 10.83
N THR A 222 -2.89 -6.57 10.97
CA THR A 222 -3.50 -5.29 11.37
C THR A 222 -3.10 -4.87 12.79
N ASP A 223 -3.06 -5.82 13.75
CA ASP A 223 -2.56 -5.57 15.10
C ASP A 223 -1.04 -5.20 15.07
N GLY A 224 -0.27 -5.83 14.17
CA GLY A 224 1.15 -5.52 13.95
C GLY A 224 1.36 -4.10 13.41
N ILE A 225 0.60 -3.69 12.41
CA ILE A 225 0.61 -2.31 11.87
C ILE A 225 0.26 -1.32 12.99
N THR A 226 -0.81 -1.59 13.75
CA THR A 226 -1.23 -0.76 14.86
C THR A 226 -0.14 -0.65 15.94
N ALA A 227 0.56 -1.75 16.25
CA ALA A 227 1.66 -1.74 17.22
C ALA A 227 2.85 -0.91 16.76
N MET A 228 3.14 -0.90 15.46
CA MET A 228 4.20 -0.03 14.89
C MET A 228 3.83 1.46 15.01
N LEU A 229 2.55 1.81 14.79
CA LEU A 229 2.05 3.17 14.97
C LEU A 229 2.15 3.63 16.43
N VAL A 230 1.84 2.77 17.40
CA VAL A 230 1.98 3.06 18.84
C VAL A 230 3.42 3.41 19.21
N ASN A 231 4.39 2.77 18.58
CA ASN A 231 5.82 2.98 18.82
C ASN A 231 6.41 4.17 18.04
N ALA A 232 5.64 4.78 17.14
CA ALA A 232 6.06 6.01 16.47
C ALA A 232 6.06 7.20 17.46
N ASP A 233 6.96 8.17 17.27
CA ASP A 233 7.13 9.34 18.16
C ASP A 233 5.96 10.35 18.16
N HIS A 234 4.76 9.90 17.76
CA HIS A 234 3.56 10.73 17.66
C HIS A 234 2.35 10.01 18.30
N PRO A 235 2.24 10.01 19.63
CA PRO A 235 1.19 9.28 20.35
C PRO A 235 -0.25 9.72 20.04
N GLU A 236 -0.47 10.94 19.60
CA GLU A 236 -1.78 11.46 19.20
C GLU A 236 -2.42 10.72 18.03
N LYS A 237 -1.64 10.00 17.25
CA LYS A 237 -2.12 9.23 16.08
C LYS A 237 -2.95 8.00 16.44
N ILE A 238 -2.76 7.45 17.63
CA ILE A 238 -3.47 6.23 18.09
C ILE A 238 -4.99 6.44 18.15
N ASN A 239 -5.42 7.68 18.42
CA ASN A 239 -6.83 8.01 18.58
C ASN A 239 -7.57 8.25 17.25
N GLU A 240 -6.85 8.41 16.15
CA GLU A 240 -7.42 8.71 14.83
C GLU A 240 -7.56 7.46 13.93
N ILE A 241 -6.93 6.35 14.31
CA ILE A 241 -7.01 5.09 13.57
C ILE A 241 -8.06 4.19 14.23
N ASN A 242 -9.13 3.92 13.51
CA ASN A 242 -10.10 2.91 13.91
C ASN A 242 -9.64 1.55 13.37
N PRO A 243 -8.99 0.67 14.18
CA PRO A 243 -8.30 -0.52 13.71
C PRO A 243 -9.21 -1.64 13.22
N ALA A 244 -10.52 -1.51 13.31
CA ALA A 244 -11.43 -2.60 13.03
C ALA A 244 -12.75 -2.12 12.42
N LYS A 245 -12.73 -1.73 11.14
CA LYS A 245 -13.95 -1.71 10.35
C LYS A 245 -14.03 -3.01 9.56
N PHE A 246 -15.03 -3.80 9.85
CA PHE A 246 -15.31 -5.06 9.17
C PHE A 246 -16.06 -4.79 7.87
N VAL A 247 -15.60 -5.39 6.78
CA VAL A 247 -16.26 -5.33 5.48
C VAL A 247 -17.03 -6.62 5.25
N THR A 248 -18.34 -6.54 5.08
CA THR A 248 -19.18 -7.70 4.79
C THR A 248 -19.66 -7.78 3.35
N ASP A 249 -19.67 -6.65 2.60
CA ASP A 249 -20.06 -6.63 1.18
C ASP A 249 -19.30 -5.56 0.39
N ILE A 250 -18.76 -5.95 -0.76
CA ILE A 250 -17.94 -5.11 -1.63
C ILE A 250 -18.65 -4.91 -2.97
N ASN A 251 -18.87 -3.67 -3.38
CA ASN A 251 -19.41 -3.34 -4.69
C ASN A 251 -18.50 -2.36 -5.43
N LEU A 252 -17.75 -2.88 -6.41
CA LEU A 252 -16.70 -2.16 -7.12
C LEU A 252 -17.20 -1.05 -8.06
N ALA A 253 -18.42 -1.17 -8.57
CA ALA A 253 -18.93 -0.25 -9.59
C ALA A 253 -19.12 1.20 -9.11
N THR A 254 -19.08 1.42 -7.79
CA THR A 254 -19.25 2.74 -7.15
C THR A 254 -17.95 3.40 -6.72
N GLN A 255 -16.82 2.69 -6.71
CA GLN A 255 -15.55 3.21 -6.18
C GLN A 255 -15.03 4.43 -6.95
N ILE A 256 -14.98 4.37 -8.26
CA ILE A 256 -14.41 5.46 -9.09
C ILE A 256 -15.25 6.74 -9.01
N VAL A 257 -16.55 6.64 -8.79
CA VAL A 257 -17.47 7.79 -8.72
C VAL A 257 -17.43 8.48 -7.36
N ARG A 258 -17.22 7.72 -6.26
CA ARG A 258 -17.17 8.27 -4.89
C ARG A 258 -15.87 9.00 -4.57
N PHE A 259 -14.78 8.66 -5.22
CA PHE A 259 -13.54 9.42 -5.12
C PHE A 259 -13.72 10.93 -5.41
N ALA A 260 -14.69 11.31 -6.23
CA ALA A 260 -15.00 12.70 -6.55
C ALA A 260 -15.91 13.41 -5.51
N GLU A 261 -16.68 12.68 -4.69
CA GLU A 261 -17.67 13.27 -3.78
C GLU A 261 -17.12 13.57 -2.39
N PHE A 262 -16.04 12.89 -1.94
CA PHE A 262 -15.44 13.04 -0.60
C PHE A 262 -14.74 14.40 -0.38
N VAL A 263 -14.42 15.11 -1.45
CA VAL A 263 -13.70 16.41 -1.42
C VAL A 263 -14.55 17.56 -0.86
N TYR A 264 -15.86 17.41 -0.70
CA TYR A 264 -16.76 18.53 -0.38
C TYR A 264 -17.15 18.68 1.10
N ASP A 265 -16.80 17.74 1.98
CA ASP A 265 -17.29 17.78 3.39
C ASP A 265 -16.29 18.26 4.43
N ILE A 266 -15.06 18.63 4.05
CA ILE A 266 -14.11 19.28 4.94
C ILE A 266 -14.17 20.79 4.72
N GLN A 267 -15.13 21.47 5.38
CA GLN A 267 -15.09 22.93 5.52
C GLN A 267 -14.14 23.26 6.67
N PRO A 268 -13.14 24.16 6.48
CA PRO A 268 -12.33 24.64 7.57
C PRO A 268 -13.19 25.50 8.51
N GLY A 269 -13.18 25.12 9.81
CA GLY A 269 -13.70 25.94 10.90
C GLY A 269 -12.73 27.08 11.29
#